data_45c5a0df45ed7fa9ae73c9a07a3df6a1
#
_entry.id   45c5a0df45ed7fa9ae73c9a07a3df6a1
#
_cell.length_a   1.000
_cell.length_b   1.000
_cell.length_c   1.000
_cell.angle_alpha   90.00
_cell.angle_beta   90.00
_cell.angle_gamma   90.00
#
_symmetry.space_group_name_H-M   'P 1'
#
loop_
_entity.id
_entity.type
_entity.pdbx_description
1 polymer ?
#
loop_
_entity_poly.entity_id
_entity_poly.type
_entity_poly.pdbx_seq_one_letter_code
_entity_poly.pdbx_strand_id
1 'polypeptide(L)'
;VAFSLRSLIPLVFFGAMHCGSSGANAGPSLDGGATDSAHAQPPSEGGAEASASSDAGASTETGARDGPMADSEGGAAGAATIDTFVGVNALITDSVANLAPIGVVREYHNWGWLGNNFNDLPYPQTLYTPDIPSFGWDWDSFFSGLQAMGVSGFPAVQGAAPWVNNSAVPPADGSPTAAASYIAHGDTMFQIAARWGKTKVADSVLKLESDQARKSGLGTVEYFEDYNEEDNAAGFTGDVFAAMASADYDGDEGRLGATIGVKTADPNAKLVMGGLSGRYGSGDTWVSSITTFLDAARTWSAAHRTDATFATDVVNVHYYSFGPGAPAPALSPEADGVEAKLAAVVSYRDQHMPGKPVWWTEFGYDTFGGSPLHAPALGSNSAFVVQGQWLIRELLAALAAGVERATVFELDDTCAPPASACNTQFATAGLLGMSGSPKPAWYYLATFRARLSSYTYVGTVPATEANVRVAQFADTKGSGGAFVVWMGTSNASVTPGYALSLPARTSTAKAVALTGGLATGIETTLTPSAGVVTLDVSETPTIVLYSP
;
A
#
# COMPACT_ATOMS: atom_id res chain seq x y z
N VAL A 1 -21.42 -23.77 -19.23
CA VAL A 1 -21.76 -22.37 -18.97
C VAL A 1 -21.25 -22.09 -17.59
N ALA A 2 -20.02 -21.61 -17.47
CA ALA A 2 -19.42 -21.21 -16.21
C ALA A 2 -20.06 -19.87 -15.80
N PHE A 3 -20.90 -19.89 -14.80
CA PHE A 3 -21.29 -18.67 -14.09
C PHE A 3 -20.06 -18.17 -13.33
N SER A 4 -19.62 -16.96 -13.64
CA SER A 4 -18.51 -16.31 -12.96
C SER A 4 -18.88 -16.08 -11.49
N LEU A 5 -18.19 -16.74 -10.57
CA LEU A 5 -18.30 -16.56 -9.11
C LEU A 5 -17.98 -15.13 -8.64
N ARG A 6 -17.40 -14.32 -9.51
CA ARG A 6 -17.07 -12.90 -9.26
C ARG A 6 -18.28 -12.03 -8.90
N SER A 7 -19.49 -12.44 -9.23
CA SER A 7 -20.73 -11.72 -8.91
C SER A 7 -21.20 -11.86 -7.47
N LEU A 8 -20.62 -12.78 -6.68
CA LEU A 8 -21.00 -13.02 -5.28
C LEU A 8 -20.01 -12.40 -4.27
N ILE A 9 -18.81 -12.06 -4.71
CA ILE A 9 -17.76 -11.50 -3.85
C ILE A 9 -17.92 -9.99 -3.55
N PRO A 10 -18.48 -9.14 -4.43
CA PRO A 10 -18.55 -7.69 -4.20
C PRO A 10 -19.39 -7.26 -2.99
N LEU A 11 -20.31 -8.08 -2.54
CA LEU A 11 -21.24 -7.67 -1.47
C LEU A 11 -20.62 -7.66 -0.06
N VAL A 12 -19.48 -8.30 0.15
CA VAL A 12 -18.82 -8.37 1.46
C VAL A 12 -17.73 -7.29 1.63
N PHE A 13 -17.19 -6.77 0.53
CA PHE A 13 -16.09 -5.80 0.56
C PHE A 13 -16.50 -4.34 0.78
N PHE A 14 -17.74 -3.97 0.48
CA PHE A 14 -18.17 -2.56 0.44
C PHE A 14 -18.92 -2.06 1.68
N GLY A 15 -19.07 -2.87 2.72
CA GLY A 15 -19.81 -2.47 3.93
C GLY A 15 -19.12 -1.40 4.80
N ALA A 16 -17.87 -1.04 4.55
CA ALA A 16 -17.11 -0.14 5.42
C ALA A 16 -16.64 1.17 4.77
N MET A 17 -16.84 1.38 3.47
CA MET A 17 -16.39 2.63 2.81
C MET A 17 -17.54 3.61 2.55
N HIS A 18 -18.12 4.18 3.61
CA HIS A 18 -18.87 5.43 3.49
C HIS A 18 -17.97 6.60 3.92
N CYS A 19 -17.22 7.16 2.99
CA CYS A 19 -16.75 8.53 3.12
C CYS A 19 -17.95 9.46 3.07
N GLY A 20 -18.41 9.92 4.22
CA GLY A 20 -19.49 10.90 4.35
C GLY A 20 -19.04 12.25 3.81
N SER A 21 -19.41 12.59 2.58
CA SER A 21 -19.51 13.99 2.17
C SER A 21 -20.80 14.54 2.75
N SER A 22 -20.71 15.48 3.68
CA SER A 22 -21.83 16.30 4.15
C SER A 22 -22.32 17.20 3.00
N GLY A 23 -23.29 16.68 2.25
CA GLY A 23 -24.07 17.44 1.28
C GLY A 23 -25.49 17.58 1.78
N ALA A 24 -25.87 18.78 2.18
CA ALA A 24 -27.24 19.15 2.53
C ALA A 24 -28.18 18.91 1.34
N ASN A 25 -29.23 18.11 1.55
CA ASN A 25 -30.42 18.16 0.70
C ASN A 25 -31.67 18.24 1.55
N ALA A 26 -32.36 19.34 1.28
CA ALA A 26 -33.63 19.71 1.90
C ALA A 26 -34.83 18.98 1.27
N GLY A 27 -35.81 18.65 2.11
CA GLY A 27 -37.21 18.58 1.84
C GLY A 27 -37.88 17.20 1.85
N PRO A 28 -39.20 17.09 2.07
CA PRO A 28 -40.12 18.08 2.62
C PRO A 28 -40.85 17.62 3.91
N SER A 29 -41.44 18.63 4.55
CA SER A 29 -42.24 18.62 5.76
C SER A 29 -43.52 17.78 5.74
N LEU A 30 -43.90 17.23 6.89
CA LEU A 30 -45.30 17.19 7.34
C LEU A 30 -45.38 17.43 8.86
N ASP A 31 -46.36 18.22 9.20
CA ASP A 31 -46.76 18.89 10.43
C ASP A 31 -46.92 18.04 11.71
N GLY A 32 -46.77 18.73 12.83
CA GLY A 32 -47.57 18.44 14.01
C GLY A 32 -46.97 18.75 15.38
N GLY A 33 -47.16 19.94 15.93
CA GLY A 33 -47.47 20.13 17.35
C GLY A 33 -46.42 20.64 18.34
N ALA A 34 -46.44 21.94 18.55
CA ALA A 34 -46.20 22.80 19.71
C ALA A 34 -45.80 22.22 21.10
N THR A 35 -44.85 22.81 21.80
CA THR A 35 -44.97 23.88 22.80
C THR A 35 -43.62 24.25 23.44
N ASP A 36 -43.38 25.54 23.47
CA ASP A 36 -42.74 26.47 24.43
C ASP A 36 -41.75 25.99 25.52
N SER A 37 -40.59 26.59 25.55
CA SER A 37 -40.21 27.59 26.55
C SER A 37 -38.76 28.08 26.43
N ALA A 38 -38.64 29.33 26.30
CA ALA A 38 -37.66 30.35 26.35
C ALA A 38 -36.54 30.33 27.45
N HIS A 39 -35.51 31.12 27.13
CA HIS A 39 -34.60 31.97 27.92
C HIS A 39 -33.13 31.48 27.88
N ALA A 40 -32.13 32.24 27.64
CA ALA A 40 -31.82 33.62 27.36
C ALA A 40 -30.29 33.71 27.08
N GLN A 41 -29.87 34.60 26.19
CA GLN A 41 -28.52 35.17 26.06
C GLN A 41 -28.50 36.55 26.74
N PRO A 42 -27.39 37.31 26.70
CA PRO A 42 -25.94 37.21 26.93
C PRO A 42 -25.48 38.15 28.07
N PRO A 43 -24.33 38.83 28.19
CA PRO A 43 -23.44 39.48 27.21
C PRO A 43 -21.90 39.36 27.54
N SER A 44 -21.03 39.51 26.60
CA SER A 44 -20.10 40.50 26.04
C SER A 44 -19.15 41.29 26.98
N GLU A 45 -17.98 41.59 26.37
CA GLU A 45 -16.96 42.62 26.60
C GLU A 45 -15.78 42.23 27.49
N GLY A 46 -14.56 42.50 27.13
CA GLY A 46 -13.79 43.45 26.35
C GLY A 46 -12.31 43.12 26.62
N GLY A 47 -11.44 43.28 25.76
CA GLY A 47 -10.77 44.44 25.27
C GLY A 47 -9.40 44.69 25.90
N ALA A 48 -8.41 44.84 25.06
CA ALA A 48 -7.24 45.73 25.05
C ALA A 48 -5.92 45.04 24.70
N GLU A 49 -5.48 45.34 23.63
CA GLU A 49 -4.34 46.04 23.00
C GLU A 49 -3.03 46.20 23.76
N ALA A 50 -2.00 46.12 22.92
CA ALA A 50 -0.70 46.81 22.83
C ALA A 50 0.51 45.93 23.20
N SER A 51 1.61 46.00 22.54
CA SER A 51 2.21 46.75 21.42
C SER A 51 3.64 46.24 21.19
N ALA A 52 4.05 46.37 19.97
CA ALA A 52 5.35 46.31 19.34
C ALA A 52 6.62 46.69 20.14
N SER A 53 7.75 46.06 19.73
CA SER A 53 8.98 46.71 19.25
C SER A 53 9.96 45.65 18.75
N SER A 54 10.31 45.61 17.50
CA SER A 54 11.50 45.99 16.75
C SER A 54 12.81 45.90 17.54
N ASP A 55 13.74 45.06 17.08
CA ASP A 55 14.98 45.61 16.53
C ASP A 55 15.81 44.58 15.72
N ALA A 56 16.45 45.12 14.70
CA ALA A 56 17.24 44.48 13.69
C ALA A 56 18.68 44.26 14.17
N GLY A 57 19.38 43.27 13.59
CA GLY A 57 20.81 43.11 13.77
C GLY A 57 21.42 42.17 12.74
N ALA A 58 22.18 42.77 11.86
CA ALA A 58 22.76 42.27 10.62
C ALA A 58 23.87 41.21 10.76
N SER A 59 23.93 40.37 9.73
CA SER A 59 25.10 39.85 8.97
C SER A 59 26.36 39.41 9.71
N THR A 60 26.83 38.19 9.38
CA THR A 60 28.15 38.01 8.74
C THR A 60 28.25 36.63 8.11
N GLU A 61 28.59 36.63 6.81
CA GLU A 61 29.17 35.49 6.08
C GLU A 61 30.48 35.08 6.72
N THR A 62 30.79 33.78 6.73
CA THR A 62 32.11 33.25 6.31
C THR A 62 32.17 31.74 6.36
N GLY A 63 32.67 31.14 5.30
CA GLY A 63 33.61 30.03 5.38
C GLY A 63 33.09 28.65 5.05
N ALA A 64 33.17 28.29 3.78
CA ALA A 64 33.27 26.89 3.36
C ALA A 64 34.41 26.18 4.11
N ARG A 65 34.13 25.00 4.62
CA ARG A 65 35.15 24.01 4.96
C ARG A 65 34.75 22.67 4.38
N ASP A 66 35.47 22.28 3.35
CA ASP A 66 35.59 20.89 2.94
C ASP A 66 36.14 20.06 4.11
N GLY A 67 35.36 19.11 4.57
CA GLY A 67 35.79 18.05 5.48
C GLY A 67 35.45 16.71 4.87
N PRO A 68 36.30 15.68 4.99
CA PRO A 68 36.04 14.39 4.38
C PRO A 68 34.82 13.73 5.03
N MET A 69 33.94 13.17 4.19
CA MET A 69 32.85 12.32 4.63
C MET A 69 33.44 11.14 5.42
N ALA A 70 33.07 11.05 6.67
CA ALA A 70 33.31 9.86 7.48
C ALA A 70 32.39 8.75 6.96
N ASP A 71 32.99 7.65 6.54
CA ASP A 71 32.29 6.39 6.28
C ASP A 71 31.61 5.92 7.58
N SER A 72 30.31 6.12 7.66
CA SER A 72 29.49 5.48 8.70
C SER A 72 29.12 4.07 8.17
N GLU A 73 29.93 3.10 8.53
CA GLU A 73 29.53 1.69 8.49
C GLU A 73 28.44 1.41 9.53
N GLY A 74 27.22 1.86 9.26
CA GLY A 74 26.01 1.32 9.83
C GLY A 74 25.37 0.47 8.76
N GLY A 75 25.32 -0.85 8.94
CA GLY A 75 24.76 -1.79 7.98
C GLY A 75 23.30 -1.43 7.69
N ALA A 76 23.07 -0.64 6.64
CA ALA A 76 21.76 -0.44 6.05
C ALA A 76 21.30 -1.80 5.50
N ALA A 77 20.14 -2.28 5.90
CA ALA A 77 19.44 -3.33 5.18
C ALA A 77 19.48 -2.95 3.70
N GLY A 78 19.99 -3.85 2.84
CA GLY A 78 20.25 -3.52 1.42
C GLY A 78 18.98 -2.94 0.79
N ALA A 79 19.11 -1.82 0.08
CA ALA A 79 17.99 -1.13 -0.56
C ALA A 79 17.18 -2.12 -1.40
N ALA A 80 15.85 -2.08 -1.30
CA ALA A 80 14.96 -2.96 -2.04
C ALA A 80 15.19 -2.81 -3.55
N THR A 81 15.29 -3.94 -4.26
CA THR A 81 15.31 -3.94 -5.72
C THR A 81 13.89 -3.72 -6.25
N ILE A 82 13.77 -3.25 -7.47
CA ILE A 82 12.46 -3.08 -8.10
C ILE A 82 11.67 -4.40 -8.13
N ASP A 83 12.35 -5.53 -8.20
CA ASP A 83 11.73 -6.86 -8.16
C ASP A 83 10.95 -7.15 -6.87
N THR A 84 11.43 -6.64 -5.74
CA THR A 84 10.82 -6.80 -4.41
C THR A 84 10.01 -5.59 -3.96
N PHE A 85 10.04 -4.51 -4.74
CA PHE A 85 9.37 -3.25 -4.44
C PHE A 85 7.96 -3.17 -5.05
N VAL A 86 7.82 -3.50 -6.35
CA VAL A 86 6.57 -3.33 -7.09
C VAL A 86 5.65 -4.51 -6.85
N GLY A 87 4.37 -4.24 -6.56
CA GLY A 87 3.38 -5.27 -6.35
C GLY A 87 1.96 -4.86 -6.73
N VAL A 88 1.03 -5.79 -6.49
CA VAL A 88 -0.40 -5.62 -6.76
C VAL A 88 -1.24 -6.33 -5.71
N ASN A 89 -2.42 -5.78 -5.43
CA ASN A 89 -3.46 -6.41 -4.62
C ASN A 89 -4.24 -7.43 -5.46
N ALA A 90 -4.52 -8.58 -4.87
CA ALA A 90 -5.15 -9.71 -5.55
C ALA A 90 -6.10 -10.50 -4.65
N LEU A 91 -6.87 -11.38 -5.27
CA LEU A 91 -7.74 -12.36 -4.64
C LEU A 91 -7.24 -13.76 -4.95
N ILE A 92 -7.61 -14.74 -4.12
CA ILE A 92 -7.32 -16.18 -4.34
C ILE A 92 -7.78 -16.69 -5.71
N THR A 93 -8.77 -16.04 -6.32
CA THR A 93 -9.31 -16.40 -7.64
C THR A 93 -8.48 -15.87 -8.81
N ASP A 94 -7.48 -15.04 -8.56
CA ASP A 94 -6.71 -14.37 -9.59
C ASP A 94 -5.63 -15.28 -10.18
N SER A 95 -5.39 -15.11 -11.47
CA SER A 95 -4.41 -15.95 -12.17
C SER A 95 -2.97 -15.56 -11.80
N VAL A 96 -2.19 -16.52 -11.29
CA VAL A 96 -0.77 -16.36 -11.05
C VAL A 96 -0.01 -15.87 -12.30
N ALA A 97 -0.46 -16.28 -13.50
CA ALA A 97 0.15 -15.83 -14.76
C ALA A 97 -0.03 -14.32 -15.01
N ASN A 98 -1.11 -13.73 -14.52
CA ASN A 98 -1.35 -12.28 -14.61
C ASN A 98 -0.65 -11.50 -13.51
N LEU A 99 -0.44 -12.12 -12.34
CA LEU A 99 0.21 -11.54 -11.17
C LEU A 99 1.75 -11.51 -11.30
N ALA A 100 2.34 -12.60 -11.77
CA ALA A 100 3.78 -12.79 -11.80
C ALA A 100 4.57 -11.69 -12.54
N PRO A 101 4.11 -11.13 -13.68
CA PRO A 101 4.82 -10.04 -14.35
C PRO A 101 4.83 -8.72 -13.57
N ILE A 102 3.87 -8.53 -12.65
CA ILE A 102 3.77 -7.31 -11.84
C ILE A 102 4.70 -7.35 -10.64
N GLY A 103 4.82 -8.48 -9.95
CA GLY A 103 5.76 -8.66 -8.83
C GLY A 103 5.10 -9.11 -7.54
N VAL A 104 5.38 -8.46 -6.42
CA VAL A 104 4.85 -8.81 -5.10
C VAL A 104 3.31 -8.83 -5.10
N VAL A 105 2.73 -9.80 -4.42
CA VAL A 105 1.27 -9.99 -4.36
C VAL A 105 0.79 -9.88 -2.92
N ARG A 106 -0.08 -8.90 -2.66
CA ARG A 106 -0.87 -8.79 -1.43
C ARG A 106 -2.22 -9.45 -1.69
N GLU A 107 -2.47 -10.58 -1.04
CA GLU A 107 -3.72 -11.34 -1.20
C GLU A 107 -4.69 -10.98 -0.07
N TYR A 108 -5.91 -10.59 -0.43
CA TYR A 108 -6.97 -10.35 0.56
C TYR A 108 -7.46 -11.67 1.12
N HIS A 109 -7.27 -11.85 2.43
CA HIS A 109 -7.53 -13.07 3.15
C HIS A 109 -8.52 -12.82 4.29
N ASN A 110 -9.80 -13.04 4.04
CA ASN A 110 -10.78 -12.81 5.10
C ASN A 110 -10.68 -13.90 6.17
N TRP A 111 -10.57 -13.48 7.42
CA TRP A 111 -10.56 -14.40 8.57
C TRP A 111 -11.73 -15.40 8.53
N GLY A 112 -12.92 -14.95 8.14
CA GLY A 112 -14.10 -15.81 8.00
C GLY A 112 -13.98 -16.90 6.92
N TRP A 113 -13.02 -16.82 5.99
CA TRP A 113 -12.84 -17.81 4.93
C TRP A 113 -12.00 -19.02 5.33
N LEU A 114 -11.30 -18.95 6.45
CA LEU A 114 -10.31 -19.94 6.87
C LEU A 114 -10.91 -21.18 7.54
N GLY A 115 -12.20 -21.19 7.87
CA GLY A 115 -12.84 -22.32 8.55
C GLY A 115 -13.83 -23.07 7.68
N ASN A 116 -14.20 -24.28 8.11
CA ASN A 116 -15.32 -25.00 7.52
C ASN A 116 -16.57 -24.12 7.60
N ASN A 117 -17.37 -24.10 6.53
CA ASN A 117 -18.52 -23.18 6.41
C ASN A 117 -18.16 -21.73 6.79
N PHE A 118 -16.98 -21.26 6.35
CA PHE A 118 -16.48 -19.92 6.66
C PHE A 118 -16.24 -19.66 8.16
N ASN A 119 -15.58 -20.61 8.83
CA ASN A 119 -15.17 -20.48 10.22
C ASN A 119 -16.34 -20.33 11.20
N ASP A 120 -17.26 -21.29 11.19
CA ASP A 120 -18.47 -21.29 12.01
C ASP A 120 -18.23 -21.64 13.47
N LEU A 121 -17.13 -22.32 13.79
CA LEU A 121 -16.83 -22.78 15.15
C LEU A 121 -16.06 -21.73 15.94
N PRO A 122 -16.55 -21.32 17.12
CA PRO A 122 -15.86 -20.34 17.94
C PRO A 122 -14.56 -20.93 18.52
N TYR A 123 -13.61 -20.03 18.82
CA TYR A 123 -12.41 -20.40 19.57
C TYR A 123 -12.81 -21.02 20.94
N PRO A 124 -12.16 -22.10 21.42
CA PRO A 124 -10.97 -22.76 20.87
C PRO A 124 -11.24 -23.89 19.88
N GLN A 125 -12.48 -24.11 19.46
CA GLN A 125 -12.87 -25.20 18.56
C GLN A 125 -12.71 -24.88 17.08
N THR A 126 -12.26 -23.68 16.74
CA THR A 126 -12.00 -23.24 15.37
C THR A 126 -11.14 -24.26 14.61
N LEU A 127 -11.59 -24.67 13.42
CA LEU A 127 -10.85 -25.52 12.49
C LEU A 127 -10.61 -24.76 11.19
N TYR A 128 -9.47 -24.99 10.55
CA TYR A 128 -9.02 -24.25 9.38
C TYR A 128 -9.08 -25.08 8.11
N THR A 129 -9.42 -24.44 7.01
CA THR A 129 -9.63 -25.07 5.69
C THR A 129 -8.83 -24.32 4.62
N PRO A 130 -7.51 -24.56 4.50
CA PRO A 130 -6.65 -23.89 3.49
C PRO A 130 -6.92 -24.33 2.05
N ASP A 131 -7.73 -25.36 1.83
CA ASP A 131 -8.22 -25.81 0.52
C ASP A 131 -9.74 -25.97 0.58
N ILE A 132 -10.47 -25.19 -0.22
CA ILE A 132 -11.94 -25.21 -0.29
C ILE A 132 -12.36 -25.57 -1.73
N PRO A 133 -12.38 -26.87 -2.08
CA PRO A 133 -12.61 -27.31 -3.46
C PRO A 133 -13.96 -26.87 -4.04
N SER A 134 -14.98 -26.69 -3.21
CA SER A 134 -16.29 -26.22 -3.65
C SER A 134 -16.27 -24.82 -4.26
N PHE A 135 -15.27 -23.99 -3.90
CA PHE A 135 -15.03 -22.67 -4.45
C PHE A 135 -13.85 -22.66 -5.43
N GLY A 136 -13.08 -23.72 -5.50
CA GLY A 136 -11.82 -23.77 -6.26
C GLY A 136 -10.71 -22.96 -5.60
N TRP A 137 -10.76 -22.76 -4.30
CA TRP A 137 -9.77 -22.01 -3.54
C TRP A 137 -8.78 -22.96 -2.90
N ASP A 138 -7.53 -22.90 -3.36
CA ASP A 138 -6.38 -23.63 -2.81
C ASP A 138 -5.23 -22.65 -2.59
N TRP A 139 -5.10 -22.14 -1.35
CA TRP A 139 -4.05 -21.19 -0.99
C TRP A 139 -2.64 -21.81 -1.01
N ASP A 140 -2.51 -23.12 -0.76
CA ASP A 140 -1.23 -23.81 -0.92
C ASP A 140 -0.74 -23.71 -2.38
N SER A 141 -1.62 -24.01 -3.33
CA SER A 141 -1.32 -23.93 -4.77
C SER A 141 -1.10 -22.48 -5.22
N PHE A 142 -1.87 -21.54 -4.69
CA PHE A 142 -1.71 -20.12 -5.01
C PHE A 142 -0.33 -19.59 -4.60
N PHE A 143 0.02 -19.70 -3.31
CA PHE A 143 1.31 -19.20 -2.82
C PHE A 143 2.50 -19.97 -3.39
N SER A 144 2.39 -21.30 -3.58
CA SER A 144 3.46 -22.06 -4.22
C SER A 144 3.61 -21.74 -5.70
N GLY A 145 2.52 -21.43 -6.38
CA GLY A 145 2.52 -20.95 -7.76
C GLY A 145 3.23 -19.59 -7.90
N LEU A 146 2.97 -18.64 -7.02
CA LEU A 146 3.70 -17.36 -6.96
C LEU A 146 5.19 -17.59 -6.71
N GLN A 147 5.53 -18.40 -5.70
CA GLN A 147 6.93 -18.72 -5.38
C GLN A 147 7.67 -19.38 -6.54
N ALA A 148 7.03 -20.30 -7.26
CA ALA A 148 7.61 -20.95 -8.45
C ALA A 148 7.91 -19.97 -9.58
N MET A 149 7.20 -18.83 -9.63
CA MET A 149 7.43 -17.74 -10.58
C MET A 149 8.40 -16.67 -10.03
N GLY A 150 9.01 -16.88 -8.86
CA GLY A 150 9.90 -15.91 -8.22
C GLY A 150 9.18 -14.70 -7.63
N VAL A 151 7.88 -14.82 -7.33
CA VAL A 151 7.03 -13.76 -6.78
C VAL A 151 6.78 -14.01 -5.29
N SER A 152 6.92 -12.98 -4.47
CA SER A 152 6.56 -13.03 -3.05
C SER A 152 5.07 -12.71 -2.90
N GLY A 153 4.32 -13.64 -2.30
CA GLY A 153 2.92 -13.43 -1.89
C GLY A 153 2.80 -13.30 -0.38
N PHE A 154 1.84 -12.50 0.09
CA PHE A 154 1.49 -12.44 1.50
C PHE A 154 0.00 -12.18 1.70
N PRO A 155 -0.64 -12.86 2.70
CA PRO A 155 -2.04 -12.65 3.03
C PRO A 155 -2.21 -11.39 3.88
N ALA A 156 -3.24 -10.59 3.59
CA ALA A 156 -3.78 -9.56 4.47
C ALA A 156 -5.01 -10.15 5.18
N VAL A 157 -4.86 -10.53 6.45
CA VAL A 157 -5.90 -11.19 7.23
C VAL A 157 -6.86 -10.14 7.78
N GLN A 158 -8.05 -10.06 7.20
CA GLN A 158 -9.01 -9.01 7.52
C GLN A 158 -10.41 -9.55 7.89
N GLY A 159 -11.26 -8.63 8.35
CA GLY A 159 -12.63 -8.94 8.74
C GLY A 159 -12.73 -9.73 10.04
N ALA A 160 -13.85 -10.36 10.26
CA ALA A 160 -14.10 -11.20 11.44
C ALA A 160 -14.80 -12.50 11.04
N ALA A 161 -14.54 -13.55 11.81
CA ALA A 161 -15.25 -14.82 11.64
C ALA A 161 -16.74 -14.64 11.95
N PRO A 162 -17.65 -15.42 11.31
CA PRO A 162 -19.10 -15.28 11.49
C PRO A 162 -19.57 -15.39 12.94
N TRP A 163 -18.94 -16.24 13.75
CA TRP A 163 -19.26 -16.42 15.16
C TRP A 163 -18.89 -15.21 16.05
N VAL A 164 -18.08 -14.29 15.53
CA VAL A 164 -17.68 -13.04 16.18
C VAL A 164 -18.63 -11.90 15.83
N ASN A 165 -19.86 -12.16 15.51
CA ASN A 165 -20.94 -11.24 15.11
C ASN A 165 -20.81 -10.58 13.71
N ASN A 166 -20.03 -11.16 12.82
CA ASN A 166 -19.89 -10.68 11.44
C ASN A 166 -19.47 -9.19 11.34
N SER A 167 -18.70 -8.74 12.33
CA SER A 167 -18.14 -7.39 12.37
C SER A 167 -17.01 -7.23 11.37
N ALA A 168 -16.84 -6.03 10.83
CA ALA A 168 -15.67 -5.69 10.00
C ALA A 168 -14.37 -5.64 10.83
N VAL A 169 -14.45 -5.67 12.15
CA VAL A 169 -13.32 -5.56 13.09
C VAL A 169 -13.29 -6.79 13.97
N PRO A 170 -12.13 -7.41 14.25
CA PRO A 170 -12.05 -8.48 15.26
C PRO A 170 -12.54 -7.94 16.60
N PRO A 171 -13.68 -8.38 17.12
CA PRO A 171 -14.13 -7.89 18.40
C PRO A 171 -13.26 -8.47 19.50
N ALA A 172 -12.95 -7.63 20.47
CA ALA A 172 -12.34 -8.05 21.70
C ALA A 172 -13.33 -8.94 22.49
N ASP A 173 -12.88 -10.11 22.88
CA ASP A 173 -13.58 -10.89 23.92
C ASP A 173 -13.14 -10.36 25.30
N GLY A 174 -13.73 -9.24 25.70
CA GLY A 174 -13.37 -8.51 26.91
C GLY A 174 -12.96 -7.05 26.67
N SER A 175 -11.92 -6.59 27.34
CA SER A 175 -11.41 -5.21 27.15
C SER A 175 -10.72 -5.07 25.79
N PRO A 176 -11.09 -4.09 24.97
CA PRO A 176 -10.47 -3.91 23.66
C PRO A 176 -8.97 -3.52 23.71
N THR A 177 -8.49 -3.05 24.86
CA THR A 177 -7.07 -2.73 25.06
C THR A 177 -6.30 -3.84 25.80
N ALA A 178 -6.87 -5.03 25.96
CA ALA A 178 -6.19 -6.18 26.55
C ALA A 178 -5.85 -7.21 25.47
N ALA A 179 -4.57 -7.56 25.32
CA ALA A 179 -4.12 -8.53 24.33
C ALA A 179 -4.84 -9.89 24.44
N ALA A 180 -5.18 -10.32 25.67
CA ALA A 180 -5.91 -11.56 25.90
C ALA A 180 -7.30 -11.59 25.23
N SER A 181 -7.90 -10.44 24.94
CA SER A 181 -9.19 -10.34 24.26
C SER A 181 -9.12 -10.70 22.77
N TYR A 182 -7.92 -10.86 22.20
CA TYR A 182 -7.66 -11.19 20.79
C TYR A 182 -7.05 -12.59 20.61
N ILE A 183 -7.14 -13.46 21.63
CA ILE A 183 -6.56 -14.80 21.59
C ILE A 183 -7.05 -15.63 20.39
N ALA A 184 -8.30 -15.46 19.97
CA ALA A 184 -8.87 -16.16 18.82
C ALA A 184 -8.25 -15.70 17.48
N HIS A 185 -7.98 -14.41 17.33
CA HIS A 185 -7.29 -13.86 16.17
C HIS A 185 -5.83 -14.31 16.15
N GLY A 186 -5.14 -14.24 17.29
CA GLY A 186 -3.77 -14.72 17.42
C GLY A 186 -3.61 -16.23 17.18
N ASP A 187 -4.63 -17.06 17.51
CA ASP A 187 -4.66 -18.47 17.10
C ASP A 187 -4.74 -18.61 15.57
N THR A 188 -5.56 -17.79 14.91
CA THR A 188 -5.64 -17.77 13.45
C THR A 188 -4.29 -17.41 12.83
N MET A 189 -3.66 -16.35 13.31
CA MET A 189 -2.34 -15.92 12.83
C MET A 189 -1.26 -16.99 13.05
N PHE A 190 -1.34 -17.74 14.16
CA PHE A 190 -0.49 -18.91 14.39
C PHE A 190 -0.72 -19.99 13.32
N GLN A 191 -1.98 -20.37 13.04
CA GLN A 191 -2.29 -21.48 12.13
C GLN A 191 -1.85 -21.19 10.69
N ILE A 192 -2.08 -19.98 10.19
CA ILE A 192 -1.62 -19.59 8.84
C ILE A 192 -0.10 -19.50 8.74
N ALA A 193 0.57 -18.98 9.77
CA ALA A 193 2.03 -18.93 9.82
C ALA A 193 2.65 -20.32 9.98
N ALA A 194 2.04 -21.21 10.76
CA ALA A 194 2.45 -22.61 10.87
C ALA A 194 2.34 -23.33 9.53
N ARG A 195 1.31 -23.03 8.71
CA ARG A 195 1.14 -23.66 7.40
C ARG A 195 2.12 -23.13 6.37
N TRP A 196 2.12 -21.83 6.13
CA TRP A 196 2.83 -21.22 5.01
C TRP A 196 4.21 -20.67 5.34
N GLY A 197 4.53 -20.46 6.62
CA GLY A 197 5.88 -20.09 7.08
C GLY A 197 6.92 -21.19 6.85
N LYS A 198 8.16 -20.92 7.22
CA LYS A 198 9.31 -21.81 6.99
C LYS A 198 9.48 -22.88 8.09
N THR A 199 8.98 -22.61 9.29
CA THR A 199 9.19 -23.49 10.45
C THR A 199 8.13 -24.59 10.51
N LYS A 200 8.58 -25.83 10.60
CA LYS A 200 7.68 -26.97 10.75
C LYS A 200 7.24 -27.10 12.21
N VAL A 201 5.94 -27.15 12.46
CA VAL A 201 5.36 -27.40 13.79
C VAL A 201 4.86 -28.84 13.90
N ALA A 202 4.57 -29.30 15.13
CA ALA A 202 4.00 -30.63 15.38
C ALA A 202 2.54 -30.70 14.86
N ASP A 203 2.16 -31.82 14.25
CA ASP A 203 0.81 -32.04 13.71
C ASP A 203 -0.29 -31.89 14.79
N SER A 204 0.05 -32.13 16.06
CA SER A 204 -0.88 -32.05 17.20
C SER A 204 -1.34 -30.63 17.51
N VAL A 205 -0.63 -29.59 17.04
CA VAL A 205 -1.02 -28.18 17.25
C VAL A 205 -1.79 -27.61 16.06
N LEU A 206 -1.89 -28.36 14.95
CA LEU A 206 -2.63 -27.96 13.77
C LEU A 206 -4.14 -28.19 13.96
N LYS A 207 -4.91 -27.15 13.86
CA LYS A 207 -6.37 -27.15 13.94
C LYS A 207 -6.97 -27.17 12.53
N LEU A 208 -6.99 -28.34 11.91
CA LEU A 208 -7.45 -28.51 10.53
C LEU A 208 -8.72 -29.35 10.48
N GLU A 209 -9.61 -29.03 9.53
CA GLU A 209 -10.72 -29.90 9.19
C GLU A 209 -10.24 -31.29 8.80
N SER A 210 -11.10 -32.30 9.02
CA SER A 210 -10.71 -33.71 8.89
C SER A 210 -10.33 -34.14 7.47
N ASP A 211 -10.81 -33.42 6.45
CA ASP A 211 -10.51 -33.62 5.05
C ASP A 211 -9.25 -32.85 4.57
N GLN A 212 -8.72 -31.99 5.42
CA GLN A 212 -7.55 -31.18 5.08
C GLN A 212 -6.24 -31.91 5.31
N ALA A 213 -5.32 -31.76 4.34
CA ALA A 213 -3.98 -32.33 4.47
C ALA A 213 -3.18 -31.65 5.60
N ARG A 214 -2.66 -32.45 6.54
CA ARG A 214 -1.80 -31.98 7.63
C ARG A 214 -0.44 -31.60 7.09
N LYS A 215 -0.25 -30.30 6.84
CA LYS A 215 0.99 -29.72 6.35
C LYS A 215 1.36 -28.52 7.20
N SER A 216 2.64 -28.32 7.44
CA SER A 216 3.21 -27.15 8.08
C SER A 216 4.60 -26.86 7.52
N GLY A 217 5.06 -25.63 7.65
CA GLY A 217 6.42 -25.24 7.22
C GLY A 217 6.58 -25.31 5.70
N LEU A 218 5.59 -24.90 4.91
CA LEU A 218 5.65 -24.91 3.45
C LEU A 218 6.68 -23.92 2.89
N GLY A 219 7.01 -22.86 3.64
CA GLY A 219 8.02 -21.86 3.28
C GLY A 219 7.63 -20.99 2.10
N THR A 220 6.33 -20.85 1.84
CA THR A 220 5.79 -20.09 0.70
C THR A 220 5.48 -18.64 1.04
N VAL A 221 5.31 -18.32 2.33
CA VAL A 221 4.98 -16.99 2.84
C VAL A 221 5.97 -16.59 3.92
N GLU A 222 6.46 -15.36 3.85
CA GLU A 222 7.35 -14.76 4.86
C GLU A 222 6.66 -13.66 5.66
N TYR A 223 5.73 -12.93 5.05
CA TYR A 223 5.03 -11.79 5.63
C TYR A 223 3.55 -12.12 5.80
N PHE A 224 2.97 -11.72 6.92
CA PHE A 224 1.56 -11.89 7.26
C PHE A 224 1.03 -10.53 7.68
N GLU A 225 0.06 -9.99 6.97
CA GLU A 225 -0.51 -8.69 7.31
C GLU A 225 -1.69 -8.85 8.27
N ASP A 226 -1.62 -8.06 9.32
CA ASP A 226 -2.52 -8.08 10.47
C ASP A 226 -3.60 -7.02 10.30
N TYR A 227 -4.70 -7.42 9.67
CA TYR A 227 -5.86 -6.59 9.35
C TYR A 227 -5.73 -5.74 8.07
N ASN A 228 -6.69 -4.82 7.87
CA ASN A 228 -6.78 -3.88 6.73
C ASN A 228 -7.56 -2.63 7.14
N GLU A 229 -6.91 -1.47 7.08
CA GLU A 229 -7.52 -0.16 7.37
C GLU A 229 -8.27 -0.12 8.71
N GLU A 230 -7.64 -0.63 9.76
CA GLU A 230 -8.19 -0.68 11.10
C GLU A 230 -8.64 0.70 11.61
N ASP A 231 -7.95 1.75 11.22
CA ASP A 231 -8.28 3.13 11.56
C ASP A 231 -9.59 3.62 10.92
N ASN A 232 -10.16 2.90 9.96
CA ASN A 232 -11.49 3.15 9.40
C ASN A 232 -12.63 2.66 10.30
N ALA A 233 -12.37 1.77 11.23
CA ALA A 233 -13.39 1.24 12.13
C ALA A 233 -13.58 2.15 13.36
N ALA A 234 -14.84 2.46 13.67
CA ALA A 234 -15.16 3.29 14.84
C ALA A 234 -14.72 2.60 16.14
N GLY A 235 -13.90 3.29 16.93
CA GLY A 235 -13.38 2.77 18.20
C GLY A 235 -12.17 1.87 18.06
N PHE A 236 -11.68 1.60 16.85
CA PHE A 236 -10.45 0.85 16.63
C PHE A 236 -9.27 1.83 16.56
N THR A 237 -8.80 2.22 17.70
CA THR A 237 -7.72 3.19 17.90
C THR A 237 -6.36 2.50 17.95
N GLY A 238 -5.27 3.24 17.90
CA GLY A 238 -3.93 2.67 17.90
C GLY A 238 -3.59 1.81 19.12
N ASP A 239 -4.13 2.12 20.28
CA ASP A 239 -3.99 1.30 21.51
C ASP A 239 -4.79 -0.02 21.43
N VAL A 240 -5.97 0.01 20.83
CA VAL A 240 -6.77 -1.19 20.54
C VAL A 240 -6.06 -2.09 19.54
N PHE A 241 -5.55 -1.52 18.45
CA PHE A 241 -4.76 -2.26 17.48
C PHE A 241 -3.48 -2.85 18.09
N ALA A 242 -2.77 -2.09 18.92
CA ALA A 242 -1.56 -2.58 19.57
C ALA A 242 -1.81 -3.78 20.50
N ALA A 243 -2.97 -3.81 21.16
CA ALA A 243 -3.38 -4.97 21.97
C ALA A 243 -3.63 -6.22 21.09
N MET A 244 -4.29 -6.05 19.94
CA MET A 244 -4.48 -7.13 18.95
C MET A 244 -3.14 -7.58 18.38
N ALA A 245 -2.34 -6.65 17.87
CA ALA A 245 -1.03 -6.95 17.29
C ALA A 245 -0.09 -7.65 18.28
N SER A 246 -0.18 -7.37 19.59
CA SER A 246 0.60 -8.09 20.61
C SER A 246 0.20 -9.57 20.70
N ALA A 247 -1.07 -9.89 20.59
CA ALA A 247 -1.54 -11.27 20.53
C ALA A 247 -1.08 -11.96 19.24
N ASP A 248 -1.20 -11.27 18.11
CA ASP A 248 -0.94 -11.78 16.76
C ASP A 248 0.56 -11.92 16.44
N TYR A 249 1.39 -11.10 17.04
CA TYR A 249 2.84 -11.15 16.86
C TYR A 249 3.46 -12.38 17.51
N ASP A 250 3.37 -12.47 18.84
CA ASP A 250 4.08 -13.47 19.64
C ASP A 250 3.26 -14.04 20.83
N GLY A 251 1.94 -13.93 20.77
CA GLY A 251 1.06 -14.36 21.86
C GLY A 251 1.22 -13.51 23.11
N ASP A 252 1.39 -12.21 22.96
CA ASP A 252 1.65 -11.26 24.02
C ASP A 252 2.88 -11.66 24.85
N GLU A 253 4.04 -11.77 24.16
CA GLU A 253 5.30 -12.27 24.73
C GLU A 253 5.15 -13.69 25.34
N GLY A 254 4.34 -14.54 24.70
CA GLY A 254 4.08 -15.92 25.13
C GLY A 254 3.09 -16.07 26.28
N ARG A 255 2.55 -14.96 26.82
CA ARG A 255 1.59 -15.01 27.95
C ARG A 255 0.27 -15.68 27.56
N LEU A 256 -0.14 -15.65 26.29
CA LEU A 256 -1.37 -16.25 25.78
C LEU A 256 -1.21 -17.72 25.38
N GLY A 257 0.02 -18.24 25.34
CA GLY A 257 0.30 -19.64 25.04
C GLY A 257 1.20 -19.87 23.83
N ALA A 258 1.71 -21.11 23.71
CA ALA A 258 2.71 -21.48 22.71
C ALA A 258 2.13 -21.67 21.28
N THR A 259 0.84 -21.50 21.07
CA THR A 259 0.16 -21.65 19.78
C THR A 259 -0.63 -20.39 19.39
N ILE A 260 -0.19 -19.24 19.87
CA ILE A 260 -0.80 -17.95 19.60
C ILE A 260 0.25 -17.02 18.99
N GLY A 261 -0.07 -16.44 17.85
CA GLY A 261 0.78 -15.45 17.16
C GLY A 261 1.77 -16.03 16.14
N VAL A 262 2.11 -15.19 15.18
CA VAL A 262 2.96 -15.54 14.02
C VAL A 262 4.34 -16.04 14.43
N LYS A 263 5.00 -15.33 15.37
CA LYS A 263 6.37 -15.66 15.81
C LYS A 263 6.47 -16.96 16.61
N THR A 264 5.38 -17.38 17.25
CA THR A 264 5.33 -18.67 17.95
C THR A 264 5.21 -19.85 16.98
N ALA A 265 4.61 -19.61 15.80
CA ALA A 265 4.59 -20.59 14.70
C ALA A 265 5.89 -20.62 13.91
N ASP A 266 6.37 -19.46 13.51
CA ASP A 266 7.63 -19.31 12.75
C ASP A 266 8.39 -18.05 13.23
N PRO A 267 9.47 -18.19 14.00
CA PRO A 267 10.25 -17.04 14.50
C PRO A 267 10.83 -16.14 13.39
N ASN A 268 10.94 -16.66 12.16
CA ASN A 268 11.45 -15.91 11.02
C ASN A 268 10.36 -15.17 10.25
N ALA A 269 9.10 -15.55 10.41
CA ALA A 269 7.99 -14.87 9.78
C ALA A 269 7.86 -13.43 10.28
N LYS A 270 7.29 -12.57 9.46
CA LYS A 270 7.16 -11.13 9.72
C LYS A 270 5.69 -10.73 9.81
N LEU A 271 5.34 -9.99 10.84
CA LEU A 271 4.04 -9.37 10.97
C LEU A 271 4.07 -7.98 10.34
N VAL A 272 3.22 -7.75 9.36
CA VAL A 272 2.96 -6.45 8.75
C VAL A 272 1.72 -5.88 9.44
N MET A 273 1.76 -4.64 9.94
CA MET A 273 0.54 -4.02 10.44
C MET A 273 -0.45 -3.79 9.31
N GLY A 274 -1.74 -3.72 9.58
CA GLY A 274 -2.74 -3.32 8.60
C GLY A 274 -2.44 -1.95 8.02
N GLY A 275 -2.74 -1.78 6.73
CA GLY A 275 -2.46 -0.51 6.06
C GLY A 275 -3.36 0.61 6.58
N LEU A 276 -2.79 1.61 7.24
CA LEU A 276 -3.54 2.75 7.75
C LEU A 276 -4.00 3.67 6.62
N SER A 277 -5.29 3.95 6.55
CA SER A 277 -5.89 4.83 5.53
C SER A 277 -5.83 6.31 5.88
N GLY A 278 -5.61 6.65 7.16
CA GLY A 278 -5.69 8.01 7.65
C GLY A 278 -7.12 8.56 7.68
N ARG A 279 -8.10 7.74 8.06
CA ARG A 279 -9.55 7.99 8.01
C ARG A 279 -9.99 9.41 8.37
N TYR A 280 -9.34 10.02 9.33
CA TYR A 280 -9.69 11.36 9.80
C TYR A 280 -8.88 12.46 9.12
N GLY A 281 -8.02 12.09 8.17
CA GLY A 281 -7.16 12.99 7.43
C GLY A 281 -7.44 12.93 5.92
N SER A 282 -7.68 14.09 5.32
CA SER A 282 -7.63 14.28 3.88
C SER A 282 -6.57 15.32 3.55
N GLY A 283 -5.80 15.09 2.51
CA GLY A 283 -4.73 16.03 2.15
C GLY A 283 -3.72 16.21 3.29
N ASP A 284 -3.59 17.43 3.80
CA ASP A 284 -2.58 17.81 4.81
C ASP A 284 -2.78 17.13 6.19
N THR A 285 -3.95 16.57 6.46
CA THR A 285 -4.24 15.91 7.75
C THR A 285 -3.97 14.40 7.73
N TRP A 286 -3.70 13.79 6.58
CA TRP A 286 -3.44 12.35 6.48
C TRP A 286 -2.22 11.92 7.30
N VAL A 287 -1.08 12.60 7.17
CA VAL A 287 0.14 12.29 7.93
C VAL A 287 -0.10 12.38 9.43
N SER A 288 -0.81 13.43 9.89
CA SER A 288 -1.10 13.60 11.32
C SER A 288 -2.03 12.52 11.87
N SER A 289 -2.97 12.01 11.09
CA SER A 289 -3.82 10.87 11.48
C SER A 289 -2.99 9.60 11.65
N ILE A 290 -2.13 9.28 10.67
CA ILE A 290 -1.23 8.12 10.73
C ILE A 290 -0.33 8.21 11.97
N THR A 291 0.36 9.33 12.17
CA THR A 291 1.30 9.48 13.30
C THR A 291 0.59 9.45 14.65
N THR A 292 -0.60 10.01 14.77
CA THR A 292 -1.42 9.93 16.00
C THR A 292 -1.79 8.49 16.34
N PHE A 293 -2.20 7.71 15.34
CA PHE A 293 -2.51 6.29 15.52
C PHE A 293 -1.28 5.51 15.99
N LEU A 294 -0.13 5.71 15.33
CA LEU A 294 1.13 5.07 15.67
C LEU A 294 1.64 5.47 17.06
N ASP A 295 1.45 6.73 17.48
CA ASP A 295 1.81 7.20 18.84
C ASP A 295 0.96 6.49 19.91
N ALA A 296 -0.34 6.32 19.69
CA ALA A 296 -1.21 5.56 20.59
C ALA A 296 -0.77 4.09 20.67
N ALA A 297 -0.47 3.45 19.54
CA ALA A 297 -0.01 2.07 19.50
C ALA A 297 1.33 1.87 20.25
N ARG A 298 2.27 2.77 20.05
CA ARG A 298 3.57 2.75 20.75
C ARG A 298 3.43 3.01 22.25
N THR A 299 2.56 3.94 22.63
CA THR A 299 2.29 4.26 24.03
C THR A 299 1.71 3.05 24.76
N TRP A 300 0.73 2.36 24.14
CA TRP A 300 0.20 1.13 24.69
C TRP A 300 1.29 0.06 24.83
N SER A 301 2.08 -0.15 23.80
CA SER A 301 3.15 -1.15 23.79
C SER A 301 4.19 -0.89 24.88
N ALA A 302 4.61 0.35 25.06
CA ALA A 302 5.54 0.75 26.12
C ALA A 302 5.00 0.51 27.52
N ALA A 303 3.67 0.52 27.69
CA ALA A 303 3.03 0.30 29.00
C ALA A 303 2.74 -1.19 29.29
N HIS A 304 2.56 -2.04 28.27
CA HIS A 304 2.03 -3.40 28.44
C HIS A 304 3.02 -4.51 28.03
N ARG A 305 3.99 -4.22 27.15
CA ARG A 305 5.01 -5.18 26.76
C ARG A 305 6.32 -4.97 27.52
N THR A 306 7.02 -6.05 27.85
CA THR A 306 8.31 -5.97 28.56
C THR A 306 9.44 -5.47 27.67
N ASP A 307 9.35 -5.74 26.35
CA ASP A 307 10.26 -5.21 25.34
C ASP A 307 9.97 -3.74 24.98
N ALA A 308 8.86 -3.19 25.47
CA ALA A 308 8.38 -1.85 25.22
C ALA A 308 8.24 -1.48 23.72
N THR A 309 8.19 -2.49 22.82
CA THR A 309 8.13 -2.27 21.38
C THR A 309 6.73 -2.52 20.82
N PHE A 310 6.34 -1.72 19.82
CA PHE A 310 5.13 -1.99 19.06
C PHE A 310 5.30 -3.29 18.26
N ALA A 311 4.39 -4.24 18.48
CA ALA A 311 4.47 -5.63 18.02
C ALA A 311 4.14 -5.76 16.52
N THR A 312 4.99 -5.19 15.67
CA THR A 312 4.95 -5.33 14.21
C THR A 312 6.36 -5.32 13.66
N ASP A 313 6.61 -5.97 12.53
CA ASP A 313 7.89 -5.88 11.82
C ASP A 313 7.89 -4.77 10.76
N VAL A 314 6.72 -4.39 10.23
CA VAL A 314 6.55 -3.46 9.10
C VAL A 314 5.48 -2.43 9.43
N VAL A 315 5.78 -1.16 9.20
CA VAL A 315 4.79 -0.07 9.20
C VAL A 315 4.13 0.00 7.84
N ASN A 316 2.79 0.05 7.79
CA ASN A 316 2.06 -0.01 6.54
C ASN A 316 1.00 1.09 6.45
N VAL A 317 0.86 1.67 5.26
CA VAL A 317 -0.08 2.76 5.00
C VAL A 317 -0.80 2.58 3.67
N HIS A 318 -1.97 3.20 3.54
CA HIS A 318 -2.74 3.37 2.31
C HIS A 318 -2.93 4.85 2.04
N TYR A 319 -2.84 5.23 0.78
CA TYR A 319 -3.10 6.61 0.37
C TYR A 319 -3.57 6.66 -1.08
N TYR A 320 -4.58 7.48 -1.35
CA TYR A 320 -5.13 7.71 -2.68
C TYR A 320 -5.21 9.20 -2.99
N SER A 321 -4.75 9.59 -4.17
CA SER A 321 -4.69 10.98 -4.62
C SER A 321 -6.05 11.50 -5.11
N PHE A 322 -7.03 11.58 -4.20
CA PHE A 322 -8.36 12.10 -4.54
C PHE A 322 -8.30 13.55 -5.02
N GLY A 323 -9.08 13.84 -6.05
CA GLY A 323 -9.40 15.22 -6.43
C GLY A 323 -10.48 15.82 -5.52
N PRO A 324 -10.98 17.01 -5.88
CA PRO A 324 -12.02 17.71 -5.10
C PRO A 324 -13.40 17.02 -5.15
N GLY A 325 -13.51 15.84 -5.74
CA GLY A 325 -14.73 15.05 -5.87
C GLY A 325 -15.31 15.05 -7.29
N ALA A 326 -16.05 13.97 -7.64
CA ALA A 326 -16.66 13.83 -8.97
C ALA A 326 -17.60 15.03 -9.29
N PRO A 327 -17.62 15.53 -10.53
CA PRO A 327 -16.95 14.99 -11.73
C PRO A 327 -15.49 15.41 -11.93
N ALA A 328 -14.87 16.09 -10.97
CA ALA A 328 -13.45 16.45 -11.09
C ALA A 328 -12.57 15.19 -10.98
N PRO A 329 -11.49 15.11 -11.77
CA PRO A 329 -10.58 13.96 -11.73
C PRO A 329 -9.77 13.92 -10.44
N ALA A 330 -9.16 12.77 -10.18
CA ALA A 330 -8.09 12.59 -9.21
C ALA A 330 -6.91 13.53 -9.50
N LEU A 331 -6.03 13.70 -8.53
CA LEU A 331 -4.79 14.47 -8.69
C LEU A 331 -3.66 13.57 -9.18
N SER A 332 -2.74 14.11 -9.99
CA SER A 332 -1.49 13.42 -10.28
C SER A 332 -0.60 13.36 -9.03
N PRO A 333 0.33 12.39 -8.93
CA PRO A 333 1.19 12.24 -7.74
C PRO A 333 1.92 13.53 -7.34
N GLU A 334 2.42 14.27 -8.31
CA GLU A 334 3.15 15.52 -8.06
C GLU A 334 2.22 16.67 -7.65
N ALA A 335 1.01 16.73 -8.23
CA ALA A 335 0.01 17.75 -7.87
C ALA A 335 -0.55 17.53 -6.45
N ASP A 336 -0.63 16.29 -6.02
CA ASP A 336 -1.08 15.92 -4.68
C ASP A 336 0.06 15.92 -3.64
N GLY A 337 1.33 15.93 -4.08
CA GLY A 337 2.49 15.90 -3.19
C GLY A 337 2.70 14.56 -2.48
N VAL A 338 2.41 13.45 -3.15
CA VAL A 338 2.52 12.07 -2.62
C VAL A 338 3.89 11.81 -2.02
N GLU A 339 4.97 12.19 -2.73
CA GLU A 339 6.34 12.01 -2.24
C GLU A 339 6.56 12.63 -0.85
N ALA A 340 6.12 13.88 -0.66
CA ALA A 340 6.29 14.58 0.61
C ALA A 340 5.49 13.96 1.75
N LYS A 341 4.27 13.47 1.47
CA LYS A 341 3.42 12.80 2.45
C LYS A 341 4.03 11.47 2.91
N LEU A 342 4.47 10.65 1.97
CA LEU A 342 5.14 9.38 2.28
C LEU A 342 6.48 9.61 3.01
N ALA A 343 7.28 10.59 2.58
CA ALA A 343 8.53 10.95 3.23
C ALA A 343 8.33 11.41 4.69
N ALA A 344 7.21 12.07 4.99
CA ALA A 344 6.86 12.44 6.37
C ALA A 344 6.58 11.21 7.25
N VAL A 345 5.90 10.18 6.72
CA VAL A 345 5.68 8.91 7.43
C VAL A 345 7.01 8.16 7.62
N VAL A 346 7.85 8.11 6.60
CA VAL A 346 9.21 7.51 6.70
C VAL A 346 10.04 8.23 7.75
N SER A 347 10.04 9.58 7.75
CA SER A 347 10.74 10.37 8.76
C SER A 347 10.22 10.11 10.18
N TYR A 348 8.91 9.98 10.37
CA TYR A 348 8.32 9.58 11.65
C TYR A 348 8.83 8.21 12.10
N ARG A 349 8.82 7.21 11.18
CA ARG A 349 9.33 5.87 11.44
C ARG A 349 10.81 5.90 11.86
N ASP A 350 11.65 6.67 11.17
CA ASP A 350 13.08 6.78 11.46
C ASP A 350 13.35 7.32 12.86
N GLN A 351 12.51 8.26 13.31
CA GLN A 351 12.62 8.86 14.64
C GLN A 351 12.10 7.97 15.76
N HIS A 352 11.04 7.18 15.50
CA HIS A 352 10.28 6.52 16.56
C HIS A 352 10.31 4.99 16.50
N MET A 353 10.59 4.42 15.33
CA MET A 353 10.63 2.96 15.09
C MET A 353 11.76 2.60 14.12
N PRO A 354 13.01 3.02 14.39
CA PRO A 354 14.12 2.87 13.45
C PRO A 354 14.32 1.42 13.03
N GLY A 355 14.60 1.21 11.75
CA GLY A 355 14.85 -0.09 11.16
C GLY A 355 13.60 -0.91 10.75
N LYS A 356 12.38 -0.47 11.06
CA LYS A 356 11.18 -1.08 10.51
C LYS A 356 10.94 -0.54 9.09
N PRO A 357 10.73 -1.41 8.07
CA PRO A 357 10.35 -0.91 6.74
C PRO A 357 9.00 -0.17 6.76
N VAL A 358 8.83 0.76 5.82
CA VAL A 358 7.53 1.39 5.53
C VAL A 358 7.04 0.84 4.20
N TRP A 359 5.83 0.29 4.18
CA TRP A 359 5.17 -0.18 2.98
C TRP A 359 3.96 0.71 2.65
N TRP A 360 3.64 0.79 1.38
CA TRP A 360 2.46 1.45 0.86
C TRP A 360 1.64 0.43 0.08
N THR A 361 0.71 -0.24 0.75
CA THR A 361 0.09 -1.44 0.19
C THR A 361 -1.22 -1.19 -0.54
N GLU A 362 -1.72 0.05 -0.56
CA GLU A 362 -2.81 0.42 -1.45
C GLU A 362 -2.64 1.84 -1.99
N PHE A 363 -2.70 1.95 -3.31
CA PHE A 363 -2.82 3.16 -4.10
C PHE A 363 -3.33 2.81 -5.49
N GLY A 364 -3.91 3.78 -6.19
CA GLY A 364 -4.41 3.51 -7.53
C GLY A 364 -5.34 4.58 -8.06
N TYR A 365 -5.80 4.39 -9.30
CA TYR A 365 -6.70 5.28 -10.00
C TYR A 365 -7.73 4.50 -10.78
N ASP A 366 -8.99 4.96 -10.75
CA ASP A 366 -10.03 4.48 -11.64
C ASP A 366 -9.83 4.98 -13.07
N THR A 367 -10.44 4.31 -14.03
CA THR A 367 -10.44 4.73 -15.45
C THR A 367 -11.77 5.28 -15.93
N PHE A 368 -12.83 5.20 -15.12
CA PHE A 368 -14.16 5.66 -15.47
C PHE A 368 -14.49 7.00 -14.81
N GLY A 369 -14.85 8.01 -15.62
CA GLY A 369 -14.99 9.40 -15.19
C GLY A 369 -16.11 9.70 -14.19
N GLY A 370 -16.94 8.71 -13.82
CA GLY A 370 -17.92 8.83 -12.74
C GLY A 370 -17.33 8.58 -11.35
N SER A 371 -16.15 7.99 -11.26
CA SER A 371 -15.46 7.78 -10.00
C SER A 371 -14.75 9.05 -9.50
N PRO A 372 -14.76 9.35 -8.18
CA PRO A 372 -13.98 10.45 -7.62
C PRO A 372 -12.46 10.24 -7.69
N LEU A 373 -12.02 9.03 -8.01
CA LEU A 373 -10.61 8.63 -8.10
C LEU A 373 -10.16 8.44 -9.57
N HIS A 374 -10.94 8.88 -10.56
CA HIS A 374 -10.62 8.61 -11.95
C HIS A 374 -9.43 9.43 -12.47
N ALA A 375 -8.54 8.77 -13.20
CA ALA A 375 -7.55 9.43 -14.04
C ALA A 375 -8.25 10.11 -15.23
N PRO A 376 -7.93 11.39 -15.55
CA PRO A 376 -8.53 12.06 -16.70
C PRO A 376 -7.93 11.58 -18.02
N ALA A 377 -8.61 11.83 -19.14
CA ALA A 377 -7.95 11.83 -20.43
C ALA A 377 -7.14 13.14 -20.58
N LEU A 378 -5.89 13.05 -21.05
CA LEU A 378 -4.97 14.18 -21.20
C LEU A 378 -4.39 14.24 -22.62
N GLY A 379 -4.71 15.29 -23.37
CA GLY A 379 -4.31 15.41 -24.78
C GLY A 379 -4.83 14.23 -25.60
N SER A 380 -3.93 13.47 -26.22
CA SER A 380 -4.27 12.24 -26.97
C SER A 380 -4.30 10.98 -26.10
N ASN A 381 -3.94 11.07 -24.81
CA ASN A 381 -3.90 9.93 -23.90
C ASN A 381 -5.27 9.69 -23.29
N SER A 382 -5.79 8.47 -23.42
CA SER A 382 -7.03 8.06 -22.74
C SER A 382 -6.80 7.92 -21.22
N ALA A 383 -7.88 7.90 -20.44
CA ALA A 383 -7.85 7.62 -19.00
C ALA A 383 -7.08 6.32 -18.66
N PHE A 384 -7.16 5.30 -19.49
CA PHE A 384 -6.41 4.04 -19.34
C PHE A 384 -4.89 4.24 -19.44
N VAL A 385 -4.44 5.10 -20.36
CA VAL A 385 -3.03 5.44 -20.51
C VAL A 385 -2.55 6.29 -19.34
N VAL A 386 -3.34 7.30 -18.95
CA VAL A 386 -3.02 8.19 -17.84
C VAL A 386 -2.98 7.42 -16.51
N GLN A 387 -3.89 6.45 -16.28
CA GLN A 387 -3.81 5.54 -15.14
C GLN A 387 -2.41 4.91 -15.06
N GLY A 388 -1.94 4.30 -16.16
CA GLY A 388 -0.61 3.67 -16.19
C GLY A 388 0.54 4.67 -15.96
N GLN A 389 0.46 5.86 -16.56
CA GLN A 389 1.45 6.92 -16.34
C GLN A 389 1.55 7.32 -14.86
N TRP A 390 0.39 7.55 -14.23
CA TRP A 390 0.35 8.01 -12.85
C TRP A 390 0.76 6.92 -11.86
N LEU A 391 0.40 5.65 -12.10
CA LEU A 391 0.86 4.53 -11.27
C LEU A 391 2.39 4.39 -11.28
N ILE A 392 3.06 4.52 -12.44
CA ILE A 392 4.54 4.52 -12.47
C ILE A 392 5.11 5.72 -11.72
N ARG A 393 4.49 6.89 -11.84
CA ARG A 393 4.93 8.12 -11.16
C ARG A 393 4.72 8.03 -9.64
N GLU A 394 3.65 7.36 -9.17
CA GLU A 394 3.45 7.03 -7.75
C GLU A 394 4.54 6.11 -7.21
N LEU A 395 4.89 5.07 -7.96
CA LEU A 395 6.01 4.19 -7.59
C LEU A 395 7.34 4.95 -7.48
N LEU A 396 7.59 5.90 -8.40
CA LEU A 396 8.78 6.74 -8.35
C LEU A 396 8.76 7.71 -7.16
N ALA A 397 7.61 8.28 -6.82
CA ALA A 397 7.42 9.11 -5.63
C ALA A 397 7.64 8.30 -4.34
N ALA A 398 7.13 7.08 -4.27
CA ALA A 398 7.32 6.19 -3.13
C ALA A 398 8.79 5.79 -2.93
N LEU A 399 9.52 5.48 -4.01
CA LEU A 399 10.97 5.23 -3.96
C LEU A 399 11.74 6.46 -3.46
N ALA A 400 11.40 7.65 -3.97
CA ALA A 400 12.03 8.90 -3.56
C ALA A 400 11.75 9.23 -2.07
N ALA A 401 10.58 8.85 -1.57
CA ALA A 401 10.20 9.00 -0.17
C ALA A 401 10.89 8.00 0.78
N GLY A 402 11.51 6.94 0.26
CA GLY A 402 12.14 5.88 1.07
C GLY A 402 11.18 4.76 1.50
N VAL A 403 10.09 4.56 0.78
CA VAL A 403 9.20 3.40 0.94
C VAL A 403 9.89 2.16 0.39
N GLU A 404 9.80 1.03 1.09
CA GLU A 404 10.51 -0.20 0.72
C GLU A 404 9.66 -1.21 -0.06
N ARG A 405 8.32 -1.04 -0.11
CA ARG A 405 7.39 -1.84 -0.93
C ARG A 405 6.12 -1.05 -1.22
N ALA A 406 5.61 -1.19 -2.46
CA ALA A 406 4.38 -0.54 -2.88
C ALA A 406 3.53 -1.49 -3.74
N THR A 407 2.23 -1.66 -3.40
CA THR A 407 1.31 -2.55 -4.12
C THR A 407 0.09 -1.79 -4.64
N VAL A 408 -0.12 -1.85 -5.96
CA VAL A 408 -1.24 -1.19 -6.63
C VAL A 408 -2.56 -1.84 -6.26
N PHE A 409 -3.57 -1.09 -5.97
CA PHE A 409 -4.95 -1.54 -5.85
C PHE A 409 -5.69 -1.24 -7.16
N GLU A 410 -6.08 -2.28 -7.93
CA GLU A 410 -5.97 -3.72 -7.74
C GLU A 410 -5.73 -4.45 -9.08
N LEU A 411 -5.77 -5.82 -9.11
CA LEU A 411 -5.53 -6.54 -10.36
C LEU A 411 -6.69 -6.40 -11.35
N ASP A 412 -7.93 -6.63 -10.93
CA ASP A 412 -9.10 -6.71 -11.83
C ASP A 412 -10.12 -5.61 -11.55
N ASP A 413 -10.71 -5.05 -12.61
CA ASP A 413 -11.91 -4.22 -12.48
C ASP A 413 -13.09 -5.04 -11.92
N THR A 414 -13.85 -4.45 -11.02
CA THR A 414 -15.09 -5.04 -10.49
C THR A 414 -16.32 -4.65 -11.31
N CYS A 415 -16.17 -3.74 -12.27
CA CYS A 415 -17.25 -3.21 -13.09
C CYS A 415 -16.82 -3.06 -14.57
N ALA A 416 -17.75 -3.29 -15.49
CA ALA A 416 -17.57 -3.01 -16.92
C ALA A 416 -18.34 -1.72 -17.29
N PRO A 417 -17.64 -0.60 -17.61
CA PRO A 417 -18.30 0.62 -18.07
C PRO A 417 -19.13 0.37 -19.35
N PRO A 418 -20.26 1.10 -19.59
CA PRO A 418 -20.69 2.30 -18.85
C PRO A 418 -21.74 2.06 -17.75
N ALA A 419 -21.76 0.91 -17.08
CA ALA A 419 -22.73 0.65 -16.03
C ALA A 419 -22.64 1.69 -14.89
N SER A 420 -23.77 2.07 -14.31
CA SER A 420 -23.82 3.06 -13.20
C SER A 420 -23.07 2.60 -11.95
N ALA A 421 -22.91 1.27 -11.76
CA ALA A 421 -22.09 0.71 -10.69
C ALA A 421 -20.60 1.10 -10.81
N CYS A 422 -20.13 1.49 -12.01
CA CYS A 422 -18.75 1.96 -12.21
C CYS A 422 -18.49 3.39 -11.70
N ASN A 423 -19.51 4.12 -11.25
CA ASN A 423 -19.36 5.47 -10.68
C ASN A 423 -18.82 5.48 -9.25
N THR A 424 -18.60 4.31 -8.66
CA THR A 424 -18.00 4.17 -7.33
C THR A 424 -16.48 4.12 -7.43
N GLN A 425 -15.80 4.61 -6.40
CA GLN A 425 -14.34 4.47 -6.30
C GLN A 425 -13.95 2.98 -6.33
N PHE A 426 -12.79 2.70 -6.92
CA PHE A 426 -12.18 1.38 -7.10
C PHE A 426 -12.84 0.46 -8.11
N ALA A 427 -14.03 0.79 -8.61
CA ALA A 427 -14.76 -0.09 -9.53
C ALA A 427 -14.02 -0.35 -10.87
N THR A 428 -13.14 0.56 -11.25
CA THR A 428 -12.35 0.49 -12.49
C THR A 428 -10.86 0.78 -12.25
N ALA A 429 -10.37 0.53 -11.02
CA ALA A 429 -8.99 0.71 -10.63
C ALA A 429 -8.07 -0.44 -11.10
N GLY A 430 -8.63 -1.56 -11.51
CA GLY A 430 -7.91 -2.75 -11.92
C GLY A 430 -6.86 -2.49 -13.01
N LEU A 431 -5.81 -3.29 -12.99
CA LEU A 431 -4.82 -3.38 -14.07
C LEU A 431 -5.38 -4.16 -15.26
N LEU A 432 -6.34 -5.04 -15.01
CA LEU A 432 -7.11 -5.78 -16.00
C LEU A 432 -8.55 -5.27 -16.00
N GLY A 433 -9.17 -5.24 -17.17
CA GLY A 433 -10.62 -5.04 -17.26
C GLY A 433 -11.38 -6.25 -16.70
N MET A 434 -12.66 -6.09 -16.39
CA MET A 434 -13.54 -7.14 -15.84
C MET A 434 -13.53 -8.46 -16.61
N SER A 435 -13.15 -8.44 -17.90
CA SER A 435 -12.97 -9.64 -18.75
C SER A 435 -11.61 -10.33 -18.58
N GLY A 436 -10.74 -9.82 -17.70
CA GLY A 436 -9.35 -10.25 -17.55
C GLY A 436 -8.40 -9.74 -18.65
N SER A 437 -8.84 -8.78 -19.49
CA SER A 437 -8.00 -8.19 -20.53
C SER A 437 -7.07 -7.12 -19.96
N PRO A 438 -5.74 -7.22 -20.19
CA PRO A 438 -4.80 -6.23 -19.66
C PRO A 438 -5.06 -4.82 -20.20
N LYS A 439 -5.09 -3.84 -19.29
CA LYS A 439 -5.09 -2.42 -19.60
C LYS A 439 -3.66 -1.90 -19.84
N PRO A 440 -3.46 -0.71 -20.42
CA PRO A 440 -2.13 -0.08 -20.54
C PRO A 440 -1.32 -0.09 -19.23
N ALA A 441 -1.97 0.13 -18.10
CA ALA A 441 -1.34 0.12 -16.78
C ALA A 441 -0.65 -1.21 -16.45
N TRP A 442 -1.25 -2.35 -16.76
CA TRP A 442 -0.65 -3.66 -16.57
C TRP A 442 0.68 -3.80 -17.34
N TYR A 443 0.68 -3.38 -18.61
CA TYR A 443 1.88 -3.43 -19.45
C TYR A 443 2.96 -2.47 -18.95
N TYR A 444 2.59 -1.31 -18.42
CA TYR A 444 3.53 -0.32 -17.89
C TYR A 444 4.26 -0.87 -16.65
N LEU A 445 3.51 -1.43 -15.68
CA LEU A 445 4.09 -2.04 -14.50
C LEU A 445 4.96 -3.26 -14.86
N ALA A 446 4.46 -4.14 -15.73
CA ALA A 446 5.23 -5.30 -16.20
C ALA A 446 6.54 -4.87 -16.88
N THR A 447 6.51 -3.83 -17.74
CA THR A 447 7.72 -3.27 -18.37
C THR A 447 8.66 -2.69 -17.33
N PHE A 448 8.14 -1.85 -16.42
CA PHE A 448 8.94 -1.20 -15.37
C PHE A 448 9.70 -2.24 -14.54
N ARG A 449 8.99 -3.25 -14.05
CA ARG A 449 9.60 -4.37 -13.31
C ARG A 449 10.57 -5.18 -14.18
N ALA A 450 10.18 -5.59 -15.39
CA ALA A 450 11.03 -6.41 -16.25
C ALA A 450 12.36 -5.72 -16.62
N ARG A 451 12.35 -4.38 -16.77
CA ARG A 451 13.53 -3.61 -17.16
C ARG A 451 14.42 -3.22 -16.00
N LEU A 452 13.85 -3.09 -14.80
CA LEU A 452 14.54 -2.62 -13.61
C LEU A 452 14.59 -3.64 -12.47
N SER A 453 14.25 -4.92 -12.70
CA SER A 453 14.12 -5.95 -11.64
C SER A 453 15.35 -6.02 -10.72
N SER A 454 16.56 -5.94 -11.26
CA SER A 454 17.82 -5.98 -10.50
C SER A 454 18.33 -4.62 -10.06
N TYR A 455 17.56 -3.56 -10.29
CA TYR A 455 18.00 -2.19 -9.99
C TYR A 455 17.48 -1.74 -8.62
N THR A 456 18.30 -0.91 -7.97
CA THR A 456 17.93 -0.18 -6.75
C THR A 456 17.85 1.31 -7.07
N TYR A 457 16.93 2.00 -6.43
CA TYR A 457 16.83 3.46 -6.51
C TYR A 457 18.03 4.10 -5.81
N VAL A 458 18.64 5.09 -6.47
CA VAL A 458 19.81 5.82 -5.95
C VAL A 458 19.43 7.21 -5.46
N GLY A 459 18.55 7.88 -6.17
CA GLY A 459 18.13 9.23 -5.83
C GLY A 459 17.50 9.98 -7.00
N THR A 460 17.01 11.17 -6.73
CA THR A 460 16.53 12.12 -7.73
C THR A 460 17.69 12.97 -8.24
N VAL A 461 17.81 13.11 -9.55
CA VAL A 461 18.83 13.96 -10.19
C VAL A 461 18.18 15.31 -10.56
N PRO A 462 18.82 16.44 -10.24
CA PRO A 462 18.33 17.76 -10.67
C PRO A 462 18.21 17.84 -12.20
N ALA A 463 17.04 18.22 -12.69
CA ALA A 463 16.80 18.45 -14.11
C ALA A 463 17.10 19.90 -14.49
N THR A 464 17.52 20.14 -15.74
CA THR A 464 17.79 21.48 -16.27
C THR A 464 16.52 22.21 -16.71
N GLU A 465 15.44 21.46 -16.97
CA GLU A 465 14.17 21.97 -17.46
C GLU A 465 13.09 21.91 -16.38
N ALA A 466 12.24 22.93 -16.34
CA ALA A 466 11.14 22.98 -15.41
C ALA A 466 10.19 21.78 -15.59
N ASN A 467 9.72 21.23 -14.49
CA ASN A 467 8.81 20.08 -14.44
C ASN A 467 9.36 18.75 -15.00
N VAL A 468 10.57 18.71 -15.56
CA VAL A 468 11.23 17.43 -15.83
C VAL A 468 11.69 16.82 -14.51
N ARG A 469 11.44 15.53 -14.35
CA ARG A 469 11.87 14.73 -13.22
C ARG A 469 12.79 13.61 -13.70
N VAL A 470 13.83 13.31 -12.93
CA VAL A 470 14.82 12.30 -13.27
C VAL A 470 15.12 11.46 -12.03
N ALA A 471 14.75 10.20 -12.05
CA ALA A 471 15.10 9.22 -11.03
C ALA A 471 16.30 8.38 -11.51
N GLN A 472 17.29 8.18 -10.66
CA GLN A 472 18.49 7.39 -10.95
C GLN A 472 18.44 6.03 -10.26
N PHE A 473 18.89 5.00 -10.98
CA PHE A 473 18.95 3.62 -10.52
C PHE A 473 20.33 3.01 -10.81
N ALA A 474 20.80 2.16 -9.90
CA ALA A 474 22.01 1.37 -10.05
C ALA A 474 21.66 -0.12 -10.25
N ASP A 475 22.29 -0.77 -11.21
CA ASP A 475 22.15 -2.21 -11.40
C ASP A 475 22.96 -2.99 -10.34
N THR A 476 22.30 -3.82 -9.55
CA THR A 476 22.97 -4.63 -8.51
C THR A 476 23.75 -5.81 -9.07
N LYS A 477 23.55 -6.16 -10.35
CA LYS A 477 24.19 -7.30 -11.02
C LYS A 477 25.30 -6.89 -12.00
N GLY A 478 25.45 -5.60 -12.26
CA GLY A 478 26.37 -5.10 -13.27
C GLY A 478 26.93 -3.72 -12.95
N SER A 479 27.71 -3.18 -13.89
CA SER A 479 28.28 -1.83 -13.80
C SER A 479 27.41 -0.76 -14.48
N GLY A 480 26.22 -1.14 -14.97
CA GLY A 480 25.27 -0.25 -15.63
C GLY A 480 24.35 0.46 -14.64
N GLY A 481 23.51 1.30 -15.18
CA GLY A 481 22.49 2.00 -14.43
C GLY A 481 21.30 2.37 -15.32
N ALA A 482 20.34 3.03 -14.72
CA ALA A 482 19.20 3.57 -15.45
C ALA A 482 18.82 4.95 -14.93
N PHE A 483 18.21 5.72 -15.80
CA PHE A 483 17.38 6.86 -15.43
C PHE A 483 15.93 6.59 -15.83
N VAL A 484 14.99 7.06 -15.03
CA VAL A 484 13.60 7.20 -15.44
C VAL A 484 13.29 8.69 -15.52
N VAL A 485 12.82 9.14 -16.69
CA VAL A 485 12.64 10.56 -17.00
C VAL A 485 11.19 10.82 -17.40
N TRP A 486 10.56 11.85 -16.82
CA TRP A 486 9.18 12.21 -17.11
C TRP A 486 8.88 13.68 -16.85
N MET A 487 7.77 14.17 -17.42
CA MET A 487 7.18 15.45 -17.02
C MET A 487 6.29 15.26 -15.79
N GLY A 488 6.57 15.98 -14.71
CA GLY A 488 5.76 16.00 -13.48
C GLY A 488 4.51 16.90 -13.59
N THR A 489 3.86 16.89 -14.75
CA THR A 489 2.65 17.69 -15.06
C THR A 489 1.45 16.80 -15.32
N SER A 490 0.27 17.39 -15.51
CA SER A 490 -0.99 16.70 -15.84
C SER A 490 -1.81 17.50 -16.86
N ASN A 491 -1.15 17.92 -17.93
CA ASN A 491 -1.72 18.74 -19.01
C ASN A 491 -1.23 18.35 -20.41
N ALA A 492 -0.71 17.13 -20.56
CA ALA A 492 -0.10 16.57 -21.76
C ALA A 492 1.16 17.34 -22.23
N SER A 493 1.93 17.90 -21.31
CA SER A 493 3.17 18.61 -21.61
C SER A 493 4.24 17.68 -22.17
N VAL A 494 5.04 18.22 -23.07
CA VAL A 494 6.23 17.58 -23.64
C VAL A 494 7.38 18.58 -23.65
N THR A 495 8.58 18.15 -23.23
CA THR A 495 9.84 18.87 -23.42
C THR A 495 10.61 18.19 -24.55
N PRO A 496 10.63 18.75 -25.76
CA PRO A 496 11.36 18.16 -26.89
C PRO A 496 12.86 18.33 -26.72
N GLY A 497 13.61 17.29 -27.11
CA GLY A 497 15.06 17.36 -27.16
C GLY A 497 15.76 17.57 -25.83
N TYR A 498 15.17 17.08 -24.72
CA TYR A 498 15.80 17.17 -23.41
C TYR A 498 17.17 16.51 -23.39
N ALA A 499 18.17 17.21 -22.90
CA ALA A 499 19.55 16.76 -22.81
C ALA A 499 19.80 16.07 -21.46
N LEU A 500 19.85 14.73 -21.46
CA LEU A 500 20.14 13.93 -20.29
C LEU A 500 21.65 13.64 -20.20
N SER A 501 22.28 14.10 -19.14
CA SER A 501 23.67 13.78 -18.85
C SER A 501 23.81 12.35 -18.35
N LEU A 502 24.72 11.59 -18.95
CA LEU A 502 25.05 10.24 -18.56
C LEU A 502 26.34 10.21 -17.71
N PRO A 503 26.53 9.21 -16.86
CA PRO A 503 27.79 9.03 -16.13
C PRO A 503 28.99 8.94 -17.09
N ALA A 504 30.14 9.42 -16.60
CA ALA A 504 31.38 9.35 -17.36
C ALA A 504 31.71 7.92 -17.80
N ARG A 505 32.22 7.75 -19.04
CA ARG A 505 32.53 6.45 -19.66
C ARG A 505 31.31 5.64 -20.12
N THR A 506 30.10 6.17 -20.11
CA THR A 506 28.98 5.50 -20.75
C THR A 506 29.25 5.29 -22.23
N SER A 507 29.26 4.04 -22.68
CA SER A 507 29.46 3.64 -24.07
C SER A 507 28.18 3.35 -24.81
N THR A 508 27.15 2.87 -24.10
CA THR A 508 25.85 2.51 -24.69
C THR A 508 24.70 3.12 -23.88
N ALA A 509 23.66 3.53 -24.59
CA ALA A 509 22.42 3.97 -23.98
C ALA A 509 21.22 3.53 -24.81
N LYS A 510 20.11 3.20 -24.15
CA LYS A 510 18.83 2.81 -24.77
C LYS A 510 17.68 3.47 -24.04
N ALA A 511 16.76 4.07 -24.77
CA ALA A 511 15.46 4.45 -24.23
C ALA A 511 14.49 3.27 -24.35
N VAL A 512 13.72 3.01 -23.30
CA VAL A 512 12.62 2.07 -23.28
C VAL A 512 11.34 2.86 -23.07
N ALA A 513 10.50 2.90 -24.09
CA ALA A 513 9.18 3.51 -24.02
C ALA A 513 8.17 2.50 -23.44
N LEU A 514 7.39 2.95 -22.46
CA LEU A 514 6.25 2.20 -21.93
C LEU A 514 5.11 2.23 -22.95
N THR A 515 4.54 1.07 -23.24
CA THR A 515 3.46 0.92 -24.23
C THR A 515 2.32 0.07 -23.69
N GLY A 516 1.10 0.36 -24.09
CA GLY A 516 -0.11 -0.35 -23.64
C GLY A 516 -0.32 -1.72 -24.28
N GLY A 517 0.70 -2.35 -24.88
CA GLY A 517 0.55 -3.62 -25.57
C GLY A 517 1.77 -4.55 -25.48
N LEU A 518 2.87 -4.12 -24.87
CA LEU A 518 4.09 -4.91 -24.74
C LEU A 518 4.63 -4.85 -23.32
N ALA A 519 4.71 -5.98 -22.64
CA ALA A 519 5.22 -6.10 -21.27
C ALA A 519 6.74 -5.86 -21.13
N THR A 520 7.42 -5.63 -22.25
CA THR A 520 8.87 -5.32 -22.28
C THR A 520 9.17 -3.92 -22.82
N GLY A 521 8.13 -3.16 -23.18
CA GLY A 521 8.26 -1.85 -23.81
C GLY A 521 8.94 -1.90 -25.19
N ILE A 522 9.19 -0.74 -25.76
CA ILE A 522 9.90 -0.58 -27.05
C ILE A 522 11.25 0.08 -26.79
N GLU A 523 12.33 -0.61 -27.20
CA GLU A 523 13.68 -0.10 -27.10
C GLU A 523 14.06 0.75 -28.33
N THR A 524 14.73 1.88 -28.09
CA THR A 524 15.39 2.70 -29.09
C THR A 524 16.82 2.97 -28.64
N THR A 525 17.77 2.71 -29.53
CA THR A 525 19.20 3.03 -29.26
C THR A 525 19.39 4.54 -29.24
N LEU A 526 20.03 5.03 -28.19
CA LEU A 526 20.47 6.41 -28.07
C LEU A 526 21.98 6.48 -28.34
N THR A 527 22.41 7.51 -29.03
CA THR A 527 23.83 7.73 -29.32
C THR A 527 24.38 8.80 -28.38
N PRO A 528 25.20 8.44 -27.37
CA PRO A 528 25.82 9.41 -26.50
C PRO A 528 26.76 10.32 -27.29
N SER A 529 26.65 11.63 -27.10
CA SER A 529 27.56 12.62 -27.64
C SER A 529 28.10 13.48 -26.50
N ALA A 530 29.41 13.47 -26.28
CA ALA A 530 30.06 14.15 -25.14
C ALA A 530 29.43 13.82 -23.77
N GLY A 531 28.97 12.58 -23.57
CA GLY A 531 28.34 12.15 -22.32
C GLY A 531 26.87 12.58 -22.17
N VAL A 532 26.23 13.01 -23.25
CA VAL A 532 24.82 13.44 -23.24
C VAL A 532 24.02 12.65 -24.26
N VAL A 533 22.80 12.29 -23.93
CA VAL A 533 21.78 11.79 -24.88
C VAL A 533 20.61 12.75 -24.93
N THR A 534 19.94 12.78 -26.08
CA THR A 534 18.78 13.66 -26.29
C THR A 534 17.54 12.82 -26.49
N LEU A 535 16.45 13.18 -25.80
CA LEU A 535 15.15 12.51 -25.92
C LEU A 535 14.00 13.50 -25.68
N ASP A 536 12.84 13.22 -26.26
CA ASP A 536 11.63 13.95 -25.92
C ASP A 536 11.07 13.40 -24.60
N VAL A 537 10.80 14.29 -23.65
CA VAL A 537 10.27 13.94 -22.33
C VAL A 537 8.80 14.33 -22.24
N SER A 538 7.94 13.37 -22.03
CA SER A 538 6.49 13.55 -21.85
C SER A 538 6.05 13.15 -20.42
N GLU A 539 4.77 13.22 -20.15
CA GLU A 539 4.17 12.72 -18.88
C GLU A 539 4.22 11.17 -18.75
N THR A 540 4.46 10.46 -19.88
CA THR A 540 4.77 9.02 -19.83
C THR A 540 6.23 8.84 -19.44
N PRO A 541 6.53 8.17 -18.31
CA PRO A 541 7.90 7.90 -17.92
C PRO A 541 8.65 7.07 -18.97
N THR A 542 9.87 7.48 -19.31
CA THR A 542 10.78 6.76 -20.20
C THR A 542 11.97 6.25 -19.41
N ILE A 543 12.29 4.96 -19.54
CA ILE A 543 13.45 4.34 -18.91
C ILE A 543 14.65 4.53 -19.86
N VAL A 544 15.75 5.07 -19.38
CA VAL A 544 17.01 5.20 -20.12
C VAL A 544 18.05 4.29 -19.46
N LEU A 545 18.27 3.12 -20.05
CA LEU A 545 19.30 2.17 -19.63
C LEU A 545 20.64 2.60 -20.18
N TYR A 546 21.71 2.50 -19.37
CA TYR A 546 23.08 2.81 -19.83
C TYR A 546 24.10 1.81 -19.27
N SER A 547 25.20 1.62 -20.00
CA SER A 547 26.34 0.86 -19.53
C SER A 547 27.68 1.51 -19.93
N PRO A 548 28.74 1.25 -19.17
CA PRO A 548 30.10 1.72 -19.44
C PRO A 548 30.62 1.36 -20.80
#